data_4fa35161c7fbd2aa7114cd5439f765c4
#
_entry.id   4fa35161c7fbd2aa7114cd5439f765c4
#
_cell.length_a   1.000
_cell.length_b   1.000
_cell.length_c   1.000
_cell.angle_alpha   90.00
_cell.angle_beta   90.00
_cell.angle_gamma   90.00
#
_symmetry.space_group_name_H-M   'P 1'
#
loop_
_entity.id
_entity.type
_entity.pdbx_description
1 polymer ?
#
loop_
_entity_poly.entity_id
_entity_poly.type
_entity_poly.pdbx_seq_one_letter_code
_entity_poly.pdbx_strand_id
1 'polypeptide(L)' 'MARKPVFADHVRAARIRRGLSVAEVAEQVGVSTASIYFWERDRVRPRDANLTALCKVLKLPIRATRELAAA' A
#
# COMPACT_ATOMS: atom_id res chain seq x y z
N MET A 1 18.25 15.03 -7.64
CA MET A 1 18.67 13.69 -7.25
C MET A 1 17.47 12.74 -7.24
N ALA A 2 17.65 11.58 -7.80
CA ALA A 2 16.58 10.60 -7.80
C ALA A 2 16.36 10.05 -6.38
N ARG A 3 15.11 10.05 -5.94
CA ARG A 3 14.73 9.50 -4.65
C ARG A 3 14.57 7.99 -4.78
N LYS A 4 15.01 7.25 -3.78
CA LYS A 4 14.80 5.81 -3.77
C LYS A 4 13.31 5.50 -3.70
N PRO A 5 12.82 4.48 -4.44
CA PRO A 5 11.44 4.06 -4.31
C PRO A 5 11.19 3.60 -2.88
N VAL A 6 10.07 4.04 -2.31
CA VAL A 6 9.66 3.60 -0.98
C VAL A 6 8.28 2.96 -1.05
N PHE A 7 8.00 2.13 -0.08
CA PHE A 7 6.72 1.40 0.00
C PHE A 7 5.51 2.34 -0.08
N ALA A 8 5.54 3.43 0.69
CA ALA A 8 4.44 4.39 0.74
C ALA A 8 4.10 4.97 -0.63
N ASP A 9 5.12 5.39 -1.37
CA ASP A 9 4.94 5.96 -2.71
C ASP A 9 4.40 4.91 -3.68
N HIS A 10 4.89 3.69 -3.58
CA HIS A 10 4.48 2.56 -4.41
C HIS A 10 2.98 2.25 -4.23
N VAL A 11 2.54 2.20 -2.99
CA VAL A 11 1.13 1.95 -2.64
C VAL A 11 0.25 3.09 -3.13
N ARG A 12 0.63 4.32 -2.85
CA ARG A 12 -0.15 5.50 -3.23
C ARG A 12 -0.29 5.59 -4.75
N ALA A 13 0.80 5.41 -5.48
CA ALA A 13 0.79 5.45 -6.94
C ALA A 13 -0.12 4.38 -7.51
N ALA A 14 -0.08 3.17 -6.96
CA ALA A 14 -0.95 2.07 -7.40
C ALA A 14 -2.42 2.37 -7.14
N ARG A 15 -2.73 2.95 -5.98
CA ARG A 15 -4.10 3.33 -5.65
C ARG A 15 -4.64 4.37 -6.64
N ILE A 16 -3.85 5.40 -6.91
CA ILE A 16 -4.23 6.47 -7.85
C ILE A 16 -4.41 5.90 -9.26
N ARG A 17 -3.49 5.04 -9.69
CA ARG A 17 -3.54 4.39 -11.00
C ARG A 17 -4.80 3.54 -11.15
N ARG A 18 -5.28 2.93 -10.06
CA ARG A 18 -6.52 2.15 -10.04
C ARG A 18 -7.77 3.03 -9.91
N GLY A 19 -7.60 4.33 -9.69
CA GLY A 19 -8.73 5.25 -9.54
C GLY A 19 -9.50 5.04 -8.23
N LEU A 20 -8.84 4.53 -7.20
CA LEU A 20 -9.50 4.22 -5.93
C LEU A 20 -9.23 5.30 -4.88
N SER A 21 -10.24 5.60 -4.08
CA SER A 21 -10.06 6.46 -2.91
C SER A 21 -9.44 5.66 -1.77
N VAL A 22 -8.91 6.37 -0.77
CA VAL A 22 -8.40 5.74 0.45
C VAL A 22 -9.51 4.91 1.11
N ALA A 23 -10.73 5.46 1.18
CA ALA A 23 -11.87 4.76 1.78
C ALA A 23 -12.20 3.46 1.03
N GLU A 24 -12.14 3.49 -0.29
CA GLU A 24 -12.41 2.30 -1.11
C GLU A 24 -11.37 1.21 -0.88
N VAL A 25 -10.10 1.59 -0.83
CA VAL A 25 -9.02 0.62 -0.56
C VAL A 25 -9.18 0.04 0.85
N ALA A 26 -9.44 0.89 1.83
CA ALA A 26 -9.64 0.45 3.22
C ALA A 26 -10.77 -0.58 3.32
N GLU A 27 -11.88 -0.29 2.67
CA GLU A 27 -13.03 -1.21 2.64
C GLU A 27 -12.67 -2.55 2.00
N GLN A 28 -11.99 -2.53 0.87
CA GLN A 28 -11.64 -3.76 0.15
C GLN A 28 -10.56 -4.58 0.86
N VAL A 29 -9.64 -3.92 1.57
CA VAL A 29 -8.62 -4.61 2.36
C VAL A 29 -9.20 -5.11 3.69
N GLY A 30 -10.21 -4.42 4.22
CA GLY A 30 -10.82 -4.77 5.50
C GLY A 30 -10.14 -4.10 6.68
N VAL A 31 -9.66 -2.87 6.49
CA VAL A 31 -9.00 -2.07 7.54
C VAL A 31 -9.60 -0.68 7.61
N SER A 32 -9.20 0.10 8.60
CA SER A 32 -9.65 1.50 8.71
C SER A 32 -8.96 2.38 7.68
N THR A 33 -9.60 3.51 7.36
CA THR A 33 -8.98 4.52 6.48
C THR A 33 -7.68 5.04 7.09
N ALA A 34 -7.62 5.15 8.42
CA ALA A 34 -6.42 5.59 9.11
C ALA A 34 -5.23 4.65 8.81
N SER A 35 -5.47 3.35 8.74
CA SER A 35 -4.42 2.39 8.39
C SER A 35 -3.84 2.68 7.02
N ILE A 36 -4.69 2.93 6.03
CA ILE A 36 -4.24 3.24 4.66
C ILE A 36 -3.41 4.53 4.66
N TYR A 37 -3.87 5.57 5.35
CA TYR A 37 -3.13 6.82 5.44
C TYR A 37 -1.75 6.62 6.07
N PHE A 38 -1.66 5.82 7.13
CA PHE A 38 -0.37 5.54 7.77
C PHE A 38 0.58 4.80 6.82
N TRP A 39 0.05 3.85 6.05
CA TRP A 39 0.85 3.11 5.07
C TRP A 39 1.33 4.03 3.94
N GLU A 40 0.48 4.93 3.47
CA GLU A 40 0.83 5.88 2.40
C GLU A 40 1.73 7.02 2.84
N ARG A 41 1.90 7.21 4.15
CA ARG A 41 2.79 8.22 4.73
C ARG A 41 4.04 7.62 5.36
N ASP A 42 4.25 6.34 5.13
CA ASP A 42 5.41 5.60 5.63
C ASP A 42 5.55 5.65 7.16
N ARG A 43 4.42 5.76 7.85
CA ARG A 43 4.40 5.79 9.32
C ARG A 43 4.38 4.38 9.92
N VAL A 44 3.62 3.49 9.28
CA VAL A 44 3.47 2.11 9.69
C VAL A 44 3.46 1.25 8.42
N ARG A 45 4.00 0.05 8.49
CA ARG A 45 3.95 -0.92 7.41
C ARG A 45 2.88 -1.96 7.71
N PRO A 46 2.13 -2.43 6.69
CA PRO A 46 1.15 -3.48 6.93
C PRO A 46 1.83 -4.81 7.24
N ARG A 47 1.18 -5.62 8.07
CA ARG A 47 1.61 -6.99 8.35
C ARG A 47 1.25 -7.90 7.18
N ASP A 48 1.84 -9.09 7.15
CA ASP A 48 1.74 -10.02 6.02
C ASP A 48 0.32 -10.20 5.47
N ALA A 49 -0.66 -10.46 6.34
CA ALA A 49 -2.04 -10.67 5.90
C ALA A 49 -2.61 -9.42 5.21
N ASN A 50 -2.37 -8.25 5.80
CA ASN A 50 -2.84 -6.99 5.23
C ASN A 50 -2.04 -6.63 3.98
N LEU A 51 -0.76 -6.93 3.96
CA LEU A 51 0.07 -6.69 2.79
C LEU A 51 -0.41 -7.52 1.60
N THR A 52 -0.72 -8.78 1.83
CA THR A 52 -1.25 -9.67 0.78
C THR A 52 -2.58 -9.15 0.24
N ALA A 53 -3.48 -8.75 1.14
CA ALA A 53 -4.78 -8.19 0.74
C ALA A 53 -4.62 -6.89 -0.01
N LEU A 54 -3.72 -6.01 0.44
CA LEU A 54 -3.43 -4.74 -0.22
C LEU A 54 -2.90 -4.95 -1.63
N CYS A 55 -1.97 -5.87 -1.81
CA CYS A 55 -1.41 -6.20 -3.13
C CYS A 55 -2.49 -6.73 -4.06
N LYS A 56 -3.41 -7.53 -3.55
CA LYS A 56 -4.52 -8.06 -4.32
C LYS A 56 -5.45 -6.95 -4.81
N VAL A 57 -5.82 -6.04 -3.91
CA VAL A 57 -6.69 -4.90 -4.23
C VAL A 57 -6.04 -3.97 -5.24
N LEU A 58 -4.76 -3.66 -5.06
CA LEU A 58 -4.03 -2.72 -5.90
C LEU A 58 -3.37 -3.36 -7.12
N LYS A 59 -3.48 -4.67 -7.26
CA LYS A 59 -2.85 -5.46 -8.34
C LYS A 59 -1.35 -5.24 -8.38
N LEU A 60 -0.73 -5.33 -7.21
CA LEU A 60 0.72 -5.21 -7.08
C LEU A 60 1.37 -6.59 -6.94
N PRO A 61 2.58 -6.77 -7.47
CA PRO A 61 3.31 -8.02 -7.27
C PRO A 61 3.71 -8.17 -5.81
N ILE A 62 3.26 -9.25 -5.19
CA ILE A 62 3.43 -9.44 -3.74
C ILE A 62 4.90 -9.50 -3.33
N ARG A 63 5.72 -10.18 -4.10
CA ARG A 63 7.14 -10.35 -3.75
C ARG A 63 7.90 -9.04 -3.77
N ALA A 64 7.78 -8.29 -4.86
CA ALA A 64 8.45 -6.99 -4.98
C ALA A 64 7.93 -5.99 -3.94
N THR A 65 6.63 -5.99 -3.71
CA THR A 65 6.01 -5.09 -2.73
C THR A 65 6.45 -5.44 -1.31
N ARG A 66 6.56 -6.74 -1.00
CA ARG A 66 7.05 -7.19 0.31
C ARG A 66 8.49 -6.73 0.54
N GLU A 67 9.33 -6.78 -0.48
CA GLU A 67 10.71 -6.30 -0.39
C GLU A 67 10.76 -4.81 -0.06
N LEU A 68 9.92 -4.01 -0.71
CA LEU A 68 9.81 -2.58 -0.41
C LEU A 68 9.33 -2.35 1.03
N ALA A 69 8.38 -3.14 1.49
CA ALA A 69 7.84 -3.02 2.85
C ALA A 69 8.87 -3.39 3.92
N ALA A 70 9.81 -4.27 3.59
CA ALA A 70 10.85 -4.72 4.52
C ALA A 70 12.05 -3.77 4.59
N ALA A 71 12.15 -2.85 3.63
CA ALA A 71 13.31 -1.94 3.55
C ALA A 71 13.29 -0.84 4.60
#